data_c416b5d631d19ad0b55b23ce865b43a5
#
_entry.id   c416b5d631d19ad0b55b23ce865b43a5
#
_cell.length_a   1.000
_cell.length_b   1.000
_cell.length_c   1.000
_cell.angle_alpha   90.00
_cell.angle_beta   90.00
_cell.angle_gamma   90.00
#
_symmetry.space_group_name_H-M   'P 1'
#
loop_
_entity.id
_entity.type
_entity.pdbx_description
1 polymer ?
#
loop_
_entity_poly.entity_id
_entity_poly.type
_entity_poly.pdbx_seq_one_letter_code
_entity_poly.pdbx_strand_id
1 'polypeptide(L)'
;MADNYLEKQYEQYQARKAAWEKAKQRHPQVKAAPKSTAPYQEVEDIETFITLAQERQLAGRHRQTLYTPETLYKGYRMGEPDSYAESYDSRVYQHYLKKGKHSDDMRETLARTLHDHAITHAMNRLLESYDERRIVGIMGGHGLLRTDEAYRQIVRISKRLTEMDFLLISGGGPGAMEATHLGAWMAGRTQEEVDEALRILEKAPSYNDREWLDTAFQVRAHFPQEHYISLGVPTWLYGHEPATPFATHIAKYFENALREDGLLTIAKGGLIYSPGSAGTLQEIFQEAVQNHYLSFGYASPMIFLGVDYWTDEMPIFRLLEHLVEKGKYKNLLLTLTDDENRIVDTLERFAGEDQNYKEKE
;
A
#
# COMPACT_ATOMS: atom_id res chain seq x y z
N MET A 1 31.51 28.58 3.92
CA MET A 1 31.27 27.45 4.86
C MET A 1 30.49 26.29 4.23
N ALA A 2 29.92 26.43 3.04
CA ALA A 2 29.24 25.32 2.33
C ALA A 2 30.20 24.36 1.60
N ASP A 3 31.36 24.82 1.17
CA ASP A 3 32.31 24.01 0.40
C ASP A 3 32.91 22.84 1.19
N ASN A 4 33.07 23.00 2.51
CA ASN A 4 33.68 22.00 3.37
C ASN A 4 32.78 20.77 3.64
N TYR A 5 31.46 20.87 3.41
CA TYR A 5 30.52 19.75 3.62
C TYR A 5 30.53 18.78 2.43
N LEU A 6 30.48 19.31 1.21
CA LEU A 6 30.49 18.48 -0.01
C LEU A 6 31.84 17.77 -0.17
N GLU A 7 32.94 18.46 0.12
CA GLU A 7 34.29 17.89 0.08
C GLU A 7 34.43 16.73 1.07
N LYS A 8 33.92 16.91 2.30
CA LYS A 8 33.92 15.86 3.34
C LYS A 8 33.03 14.66 2.99
N GLN A 9 31.90 14.88 2.34
CA GLN A 9 31.02 13.81 1.81
C GLN A 9 31.71 13.06 0.68
N TYR A 10 32.39 13.76 -0.22
CA TYR A 10 33.14 13.16 -1.32
C TYR A 10 34.33 12.32 -0.81
N GLU A 11 35.07 12.80 0.18
CA GLU A 11 36.14 12.04 0.84
C GLU A 11 35.61 10.77 1.52
N GLN A 12 34.48 10.86 2.22
CA GLN A 12 33.82 9.69 2.82
C GLN A 12 33.34 8.68 1.77
N TYR A 13 32.83 9.15 0.64
CA TYR A 13 32.45 8.29 -0.47
C TYR A 13 33.70 7.58 -1.07
N GLN A 14 34.78 8.28 -1.30
CA GLN A 14 36.03 7.72 -1.82
C GLN A 14 36.64 6.70 -0.84
N ALA A 15 36.61 6.98 0.46
CA ALA A 15 37.06 6.05 1.47
C ALA A 15 36.24 4.76 1.52
N ARG A 16 34.89 4.86 1.41
CA ARG A 16 33.98 3.70 1.33
C ARG A 16 34.21 2.90 0.05
N LYS A 17 34.40 3.56 -1.09
CA LYS A 17 34.70 2.93 -2.37
C LYS A 17 36.02 2.16 -2.31
N ALA A 18 37.08 2.77 -1.78
CA ALA A 18 38.37 2.11 -1.62
C ALA A 18 38.33 0.92 -0.64
N ALA A 19 37.55 1.04 0.44
CA ALA A 19 37.33 -0.06 1.39
C ALA A 19 36.56 -1.23 0.75
N TRP A 20 35.55 -0.94 -0.08
CA TRP A 20 34.79 -1.93 -0.84
C TRP A 20 35.68 -2.64 -1.89
N GLU A 21 36.50 -1.91 -2.62
CA GLU A 21 37.45 -2.49 -3.59
C GLU A 21 38.48 -3.40 -2.92
N LYS A 22 39.00 -2.99 -1.74
CA LYS A 22 39.89 -3.83 -0.93
C LYS A 22 39.18 -5.07 -0.37
N ALA A 23 37.91 -4.96 0.03
CA ALA A 23 37.12 -6.09 0.49
C ALA A 23 36.86 -7.08 -0.65
N LYS A 24 36.58 -6.58 -1.87
CA LYS A 24 36.38 -7.38 -3.08
C LYS A 24 37.64 -8.16 -3.49
N GLN A 25 38.82 -7.60 -3.29
CA GLN A 25 40.10 -8.28 -3.53
C GLN A 25 40.46 -9.32 -2.44
N ARG A 26 39.88 -9.23 -1.25
CA ARG A 26 40.14 -10.15 -0.11
C ARG A 26 39.20 -11.33 -0.05
N HIS A 27 38.13 -11.37 -0.83
CA HIS A 27 37.30 -12.56 -0.91
C HIS A 27 38.04 -13.60 -1.75
N PRO A 28 38.44 -14.76 -1.16
CA PRO A 28 38.90 -15.88 -1.95
C PRO A 28 37.79 -16.25 -2.92
N GLN A 29 38.18 -16.59 -4.16
CA GLN A 29 37.22 -17.09 -5.15
C GLN A 29 36.27 -18.06 -4.45
N VAL A 30 34.99 -17.70 -4.41
CA VAL A 30 33.94 -18.59 -3.91
C VAL A 30 34.09 -19.85 -4.77
N LYS A 31 34.55 -20.95 -4.17
CA LYS A 31 34.53 -22.25 -4.82
C LYS A 31 33.10 -22.42 -5.33
N ALA A 32 32.96 -22.62 -6.64
CA ALA A 32 31.66 -22.87 -7.24
C ALA A 32 30.94 -23.89 -6.38
N ALA A 33 29.72 -23.56 -5.95
CA ALA A 33 28.89 -24.47 -5.20
C ALA A 33 28.86 -25.82 -5.94
N PRO A 34 28.90 -26.96 -5.26
CA PRO A 34 28.86 -28.26 -5.93
C PRO A 34 27.62 -28.26 -6.82
N LYS A 35 27.83 -28.52 -8.13
CA LYS A 35 26.73 -28.64 -9.09
C LYS A 35 25.76 -29.65 -8.50
N SER A 36 24.53 -29.23 -8.22
CA SER A 36 23.46 -30.12 -7.85
C SER A 36 23.35 -31.18 -8.95
N THR A 37 23.50 -32.44 -8.59
CA THR A 37 23.38 -33.58 -9.51
C THR A 37 21.92 -33.99 -9.74
N ALA A 38 20.96 -33.23 -9.26
CA ALA A 38 19.56 -33.41 -9.63
C ALA A 38 19.38 -32.89 -11.08
N PRO A 39 18.84 -33.71 -12.01
CA PRO A 39 18.62 -33.25 -13.36
C PRO A 39 17.63 -32.08 -13.33
N TYR A 40 18.13 -30.88 -13.58
CA TYR A 40 17.29 -29.76 -13.96
C TYR A 40 16.73 -30.12 -15.33
N GLN A 41 15.45 -30.46 -15.42
CA GLN A 41 14.75 -30.43 -16.69
C GLN A 41 14.60 -28.95 -17.03
N GLU A 42 15.37 -28.46 -18.00
CA GLU A 42 15.13 -27.16 -18.61
C GLU A 42 13.71 -27.21 -19.18
N VAL A 43 12.87 -26.28 -18.72
CA VAL A 43 11.53 -26.11 -19.26
C VAL A 43 11.68 -25.23 -20.49
N GLU A 44 11.74 -25.87 -21.67
CA GLU A 44 12.02 -25.19 -22.94
C GLU A 44 10.84 -24.34 -23.44
N ASP A 45 9.64 -24.58 -22.92
CA ASP A 45 8.44 -23.83 -23.32
C ASP A 45 7.46 -23.60 -22.15
N ILE A 46 6.63 -22.57 -22.29
CA ILE A 46 5.65 -22.18 -21.29
C ILE A 46 4.55 -23.20 -21.09
N GLU A 47 4.19 -23.97 -22.13
CA GLU A 47 3.14 -24.99 -22.07
C GLU A 47 3.58 -26.15 -21.18
N THR A 48 4.82 -26.58 -21.30
CA THR A 48 5.43 -27.59 -20.41
C THR A 48 5.45 -27.07 -18.95
N PHE A 49 5.79 -25.81 -18.73
CA PHE A 49 5.74 -25.20 -17.40
C PHE A 49 4.32 -25.20 -16.81
N ILE A 50 3.33 -24.80 -17.60
CA ILE A 50 1.91 -24.79 -17.18
C ILE A 50 1.43 -26.19 -16.86
N THR A 51 1.77 -27.18 -17.70
CA THR A 51 1.40 -28.58 -17.51
C THR A 51 2.00 -29.15 -16.21
N LEU A 52 3.29 -28.90 -15.95
CA LEU A 52 3.95 -29.31 -14.72
C LEU A 52 3.34 -28.67 -13.48
N ALA A 53 2.94 -27.40 -13.56
CA ALA A 53 2.25 -26.70 -12.48
C ALA A 53 0.86 -27.30 -12.21
N GLN A 54 0.12 -27.68 -13.23
CA GLN A 54 -1.18 -28.34 -13.13
C GLN A 54 -1.07 -29.77 -12.57
N GLU A 55 -0.15 -30.60 -13.10
CA GLU A 55 0.07 -31.98 -12.66
C GLU A 55 0.47 -32.09 -11.19
N ARG A 56 1.25 -31.11 -10.69
CA ARG A 56 1.66 -31.07 -9.28
C ARG A 56 0.58 -30.53 -8.35
N GLN A 57 -0.64 -30.25 -8.85
CA GLN A 57 -1.76 -29.68 -8.09
C GLN A 57 -1.37 -28.42 -7.29
N LEU A 58 -0.40 -27.66 -7.80
CA LEU A 58 0.07 -26.45 -7.13
C LEU A 58 -1.04 -25.41 -7.04
N ALA A 59 -1.97 -25.40 -8.00
CA ALA A 59 -3.11 -24.48 -8.02
C ALA A 59 -4.22 -24.82 -7.01
N GLY A 60 -4.33 -26.05 -6.52
CA GLY A 60 -5.47 -26.52 -5.71
C GLY A 60 -5.37 -26.27 -4.20
N ARG A 61 -4.22 -25.83 -3.69
CA ARG A 61 -3.95 -25.68 -2.25
C ARG A 61 -3.72 -24.24 -1.80
N HIS A 62 -3.93 -23.27 -2.68
CA HIS A 62 -3.68 -21.85 -2.37
C HIS A 62 -4.94 -21.15 -1.90
N ARG A 63 -4.72 -20.08 -1.12
CA ARG A 63 -5.77 -19.23 -0.59
C ARG A 63 -6.61 -18.65 -1.74
N GLN A 64 -7.91 -18.91 -1.72
CA GLN A 64 -8.83 -18.42 -2.76
C GLN A 64 -9.51 -17.10 -2.39
N THR A 65 -9.30 -16.58 -1.19
CA THR A 65 -9.93 -15.37 -0.66
C THR A 65 -8.90 -14.43 -0.08
N LEU A 66 -9.20 -13.15 -0.10
CA LEU A 66 -8.42 -12.12 0.61
C LEU A 66 -8.41 -12.41 2.14
N TYR A 67 -7.45 -11.82 2.82
CA TYR A 67 -7.45 -11.79 4.27
C TYR A 67 -8.54 -10.84 4.77
N THR A 68 -8.98 -11.09 6.01
CA THR A 68 -9.77 -10.17 6.82
C THR A 68 -9.02 -9.94 8.14
N PRO A 69 -9.35 -8.90 8.91
CA PRO A 69 -8.76 -8.72 10.23
C PRO A 69 -8.89 -9.98 11.11
N GLU A 70 -10.04 -10.66 11.09
CA GLU A 70 -10.27 -11.88 11.85
C GLU A 70 -9.31 -13.00 11.47
N THR A 71 -8.94 -13.09 10.19
CA THR A 71 -8.01 -14.11 9.73
C THR A 71 -6.56 -13.76 10.02
N LEU A 72 -6.16 -12.48 9.85
CA LEU A 72 -4.79 -12.04 10.14
C LEU A 72 -4.51 -12.02 11.64
N TYR A 73 -5.46 -11.53 12.43
CA TYR A 73 -5.31 -11.42 13.88
C TYR A 73 -5.80 -12.67 14.64
N LYS A 74 -6.03 -13.79 13.95
CA LYS A 74 -6.37 -15.06 14.60
C LYS A 74 -5.29 -15.45 15.61
N GLY A 75 -5.66 -15.50 16.88
CA GLY A 75 -4.77 -15.75 18.03
C GLY A 75 -4.55 -14.52 18.90
N TYR A 76 -4.89 -13.32 18.39
CA TYR A 76 -4.93 -12.10 19.19
C TYR A 76 -6.16 -12.09 20.13
N ARG A 77 -5.97 -11.58 21.34
CA ARG A 77 -7.01 -11.43 22.37
C ARG A 77 -7.08 -9.97 22.83
N MET A 78 -8.23 -9.34 22.62
CA MET A 78 -8.47 -7.97 23.06
C MET A 78 -8.29 -7.86 24.58
N GLY A 79 -7.61 -6.82 25.05
CA GLY A 79 -7.21 -6.63 26.44
C GLY A 79 -5.89 -7.33 26.83
N GLU A 80 -5.31 -8.11 25.90
CA GLU A 80 -4.02 -8.77 26.08
C GLU A 80 -3.10 -8.39 24.91
N PRO A 81 -2.54 -7.16 24.85
CA PRO A 81 -1.75 -6.69 23.70
C PRO A 81 -0.59 -7.60 23.31
N ASP A 82 0.08 -8.24 24.28
CA ASP A 82 1.19 -9.16 24.04
C ASP A 82 0.76 -10.42 23.25
N SER A 83 -0.54 -10.74 23.24
CA SER A 83 -1.09 -11.84 22.45
C SER A 83 -0.99 -11.61 20.94
N TYR A 84 -0.63 -10.39 20.49
CA TYR A 84 -0.32 -10.13 19.08
C TYR A 84 0.76 -11.08 18.54
N ALA A 85 1.74 -11.44 19.37
CA ALA A 85 2.77 -12.40 19.01
C ALA A 85 2.22 -13.78 18.60
N GLU A 86 1.03 -14.13 19.08
CA GLU A 86 0.34 -15.40 18.76
C GLU A 86 -0.55 -15.29 17.51
N SER A 87 -0.75 -14.07 16.97
CA SER A 87 -1.55 -13.84 15.78
C SER A 87 -0.96 -14.55 14.55
N TYR A 88 -1.83 -14.88 13.60
CA TYR A 88 -1.36 -15.44 12.32
C TYR A 88 -0.39 -14.47 11.62
N ASP A 89 -0.71 -13.18 11.59
CA ASP A 89 0.12 -12.15 10.96
C ASP A 89 1.53 -12.08 11.55
N SER A 90 1.62 -12.01 12.87
CA SER A 90 2.91 -11.99 13.58
C SER A 90 3.73 -13.26 13.33
N ARG A 91 3.10 -14.44 13.37
CA ARG A 91 3.79 -15.71 13.10
C ARG A 91 4.34 -15.81 11.69
N VAL A 92 3.58 -15.34 10.68
CA VAL A 92 4.06 -15.26 9.29
C VAL A 92 5.23 -14.30 9.18
N TYR A 93 5.14 -13.15 9.83
CA TYR A 93 6.23 -12.16 9.83
C TYR A 93 7.50 -12.70 10.49
N GLN A 94 7.40 -13.38 11.64
CA GLN A 94 8.54 -14.02 12.31
C GLN A 94 9.17 -15.12 11.42
N HIS A 95 8.36 -15.89 10.72
CA HIS A 95 8.85 -16.86 9.75
C HIS A 95 9.58 -16.17 8.59
N TYR A 96 9.01 -15.08 8.05
CA TYR A 96 9.61 -14.27 7.00
C TYR A 96 10.98 -13.72 7.41
N LEU A 97 11.10 -13.16 8.62
CA LEU A 97 12.37 -12.67 9.17
C LEU A 97 13.40 -13.79 9.31
N LYS A 98 12.98 -14.96 9.81
CA LYS A 98 13.86 -16.12 9.99
C LYS A 98 14.39 -16.66 8.66
N LYS A 99 13.58 -16.68 7.61
CA LYS A 99 13.96 -17.15 6.27
C LYS A 99 14.68 -16.09 5.43
N GLY A 100 14.56 -14.83 5.81
CA GLY A 100 15.10 -13.68 5.09
C GLY A 100 14.23 -13.23 3.91
N LYS A 101 14.43 -11.99 3.51
CA LYS A 101 13.75 -11.39 2.34
C LYS A 101 14.02 -12.21 1.06
N HIS A 102 15.28 -12.53 0.85
CA HIS A 102 15.75 -13.38 -0.24
C HIS A 102 16.17 -14.71 0.35
N SER A 103 15.30 -15.71 0.26
CA SER A 103 15.58 -17.05 0.75
C SER A 103 16.26 -17.88 -0.33
N ASP A 104 17.33 -18.61 0.02
CA ASP A 104 17.96 -19.58 -0.86
C ASP A 104 17.16 -20.89 -0.97
N ASP A 105 16.12 -21.05 -0.15
CA ASP A 105 15.24 -22.21 -0.17
C ASP A 105 14.18 -22.04 -1.28
N MET A 106 14.34 -22.76 -2.37
CA MET A 106 13.44 -22.72 -3.52
C MET A 106 11.97 -23.04 -3.15
N ARG A 107 11.74 -23.88 -2.15
CA ARG A 107 10.38 -24.22 -1.69
C ARG A 107 9.72 -23.01 -1.03
N GLU A 108 10.50 -22.26 -0.25
CA GLU A 108 10.05 -21.03 0.40
C GLU A 108 9.71 -19.95 -0.64
N THR A 109 10.62 -19.70 -1.59
CA THR A 109 10.40 -18.67 -2.62
C THR A 109 9.21 -19.02 -3.51
N LEU A 110 9.08 -20.27 -3.92
CA LEU A 110 7.93 -20.74 -4.71
C LEU A 110 6.62 -20.59 -3.91
N ALA A 111 6.61 -20.97 -2.64
CA ALA A 111 5.42 -20.83 -1.79
C ALA A 111 4.96 -19.37 -1.66
N ARG A 112 5.90 -18.42 -1.49
CA ARG A 112 5.60 -16.98 -1.46
C ARG A 112 5.04 -16.48 -2.79
N THR A 113 5.67 -16.88 -3.91
CA THR A 113 5.21 -16.49 -5.26
C THR A 113 3.78 -17.00 -5.53
N LEU A 114 3.49 -18.24 -5.20
CA LEU A 114 2.16 -18.82 -5.37
C LEU A 114 1.12 -18.17 -4.44
N HIS A 115 1.52 -17.84 -3.22
CA HIS A 115 0.67 -17.07 -2.30
C HIS A 115 0.32 -15.72 -2.91
N ASP A 116 1.31 -14.95 -3.35
CA ASP A 116 1.10 -13.61 -3.89
C ASP A 116 0.27 -13.63 -5.18
N HIS A 117 0.48 -14.63 -6.03
CA HIS A 117 -0.38 -14.88 -7.19
C HIS A 117 -1.84 -15.14 -6.78
N ALA A 118 -2.06 -15.97 -5.77
CA ALA A 118 -3.40 -16.27 -5.27
C ALA A 118 -4.09 -15.02 -4.66
N ILE A 119 -3.35 -14.18 -3.95
CA ILE A 119 -3.84 -12.91 -3.41
C ILE A 119 -4.22 -11.96 -4.54
N THR A 120 -3.37 -11.81 -5.57
CA THR A 120 -3.67 -10.99 -6.75
C THR A 120 -4.96 -11.47 -7.45
N HIS A 121 -5.11 -12.78 -7.63
CA HIS A 121 -6.34 -13.34 -8.21
C HIS A 121 -7.59 -13.06 -7.36
N ALA A 122 -7.48 -13.18 -6.04
CA ALA A 122 -8.59 -12.89 -5.14
C ALA A 122 -8.95 -11.40 -5.13
N MET A 123 -7.93 -10.52 -5.20
CA MET A 123 -8.10 -9.08 -5.32
C MET A 123 -8.82 -8.71 -6.62
N ASN A 124 -8.36 -9.22 -7.76
CA ASN A 124 -8.96 -8.93 -9.05
C ASN A 124 -10.44 -9.31 -9.09
N ARG A 125 -10.83 -10.48 -8.53
CA ARG A 125 -12.24 -10.87 -8.42
C ARG A 125 -13.08 -9.91 -7.58
N LEU A 126 -12.51 -9.30 -6.51
CA LEU A 126 -13.20 -8.25 -5.77
C LEU A 126 -13.42 -7.01 -6.65
N LEU A 127 -12.39 -6.60 -7.37
CA LEU A 127 -12.40 -5.39 -8.21
C LEU A 127 -13.34 -5.50 -9.41
N GLU A 128 -13.58 -6.70 -9.96
CA GLU A 128 -14.53 -6.97 -11.04
C GLU A 128 -15.97 -6.50 -10.72
N SER A 129 -16.31 -6.35 -9.44
CA SER A 129 -17.64 -5.89 -9.00
C SER A 129 -17.77 -4.36 -8.93
N TYR A 130 -16.68 -3.61 -9.20
CA TYR A 130 -16.65 -2.15 -9.12
C TYR A 130 -16.36 -1.52 -10.47
N ASP A 131 -16.94 -0.35 -10.72
CA ASP A 131 -16.48 0.53 -11.78
C ASP A 131 -15.06 1.00 -11.44
N GLU A 132 -14.11 0.84 -12.37
CA GLU A 132 -12.71 1.20 -12.16
C GLU A 132 -12.52 2.68 -11.82
N ARG A 133 -13.40 3.58 -12.29
CA ARG A 133 -13.38 5.01 -11.95
C ARG A 133 -13.93 5.33 -10.56
N ARG A 134 -14.50 4.34 -9.88
CA ARG A 134 -14.93 4.43 -8.48
C ARG A 134 -13.98 3.76 -7.49
N ILE A 135 -12.78 3.38 -7.95
CA ILE A 135 -11.73 2.82 -7.10
C ILE A 135 -10.72 3.94 -6.81
N VAL A 136 -10.74 4.46 -5.58
CA VAL A 136 -9.93 5.61 -5.16
C VAL A 136 -8.91 5.20 -4.11
N GLY A 137 -7.64 5.58 -4.34
CA GLY A 137 -6.56 5.36 -3.41
C GLY A 137 -6.31 6.57 -2.50
N ILE A 138 -6.00 6.32 -1.22
CA ILE A 138 -5.47 7.35 -0.32
C ILE A 138 -4.07 6.92 0.12
N MET A 139 -3.07 7.73 -0.24
CA MET A 139 -1.66 7.54 0.04
C MET A 139 -1.19 8.57 1.07
N GLY A 140 -0.35 8.15 2.01
CA GLY A 140 0.15 9.05 3.03
C GLY A 140 0.96 8.35 4.11
N GLY A 141 1.47 9.12 5.08
CA GLY A 141 2.40 8.65 6.08
C GLY A 141 1.80 7.66 7.09
N HIS A 142 2.54 6.58 7.38
CA HIS A 142 2.22 5.65 8.46
C HIS A 142 2.38 6.27 9.86
N GLY A 143 3.17 7.35 9.97
CA GLY A 143 3.44 8.05 11.22
C GLY A 143 2.35 9.07 11.62
N LEU A 144 1.31 9.27 10.81
CA LEU A 144 0.20 10.16 11.13
C LEU A 144 -0.52 9.64 12.39
N LEU A 145 -0.65 10.50 13.39
CA LEU A 145 -1.27 10.13 14.66
C LEU A 145 -2.80 10.22 14.56
N ARG A 146 -3.49 9.37 15.30
CA ARG A 146 -4.97 9.37 15.41
C ARG A 146 -5.54 10.69 15.99
N THR A 147 -4.68 11.49 16.64
CA THR A 147 -5.00 12.81 17.17
C THR A 147 -4.82 13.94 16.16
N ASP A 148 -4.16 13.68 15.03
CA ASP A 148 -3.88 14.72 14.04
C ASP A 148 -5.14 15.10 13.26
N GLU A 149 -5.28 16.39 12.94
CA GLU A 149 -6.42 16.87 12.16
C GLU A 149 -6.44 16.24 10.74
N ALA A 150 -5.28 16.03 10.15
CA ALA A 150 -5.18 15.35 8.86
C ALA A 150 -5.74 13.93 8.90
N TYR A 151 -5.56 13.20 10.04
CA TYR A 151 -6.18 11.88 10.23
C TYR A 151 -7.70 11.98 10.22
N ARG A 152 -8.28 12.91 10.99
CA ARG A 152 -9.73 13.15 11.06
C ARG A 152 -10.30 13.56 9.71
N GLN A 153 -9.57 14.38 8.96
CA GLN A 153 -9.95 14.84 7.64
C GLN A 153 -10.01 13.68 6.64
N ILE A 154 -9.02 12.78 6.65
CA ILE A 154 -9.03 11.56 5.85
C ILE A 154 -10.23 10.67 6.20
N VAL A 155 -10.55 10.50 7.49
CA VAL A 155 -11.72 9.74 7.94
C VAL A 155 -13.01 10.32 7.35
N ARG A 156 -13.21 11.64 7.41
CA ARG A 156 -14.42 12.30 6.86
C ARG A 156 -14.52 12.15 5.34
N ILE A 157 -13.41 12.35 4.62
CA ILE A 157 -13.36 12.18 3.15
C ILE A 157 -13.68 10.73 2.78
N SER A 158 -13.02 9.77 3.43
CA SER A 158 -13.21 8.33 3.16
C SER A 158 -14.64 7.88 3.44
N LYS A 159 -15.23 8.36 4.55
CA LYS A 159 -16.62 8.07 4.91
C LYS A 159 -17.57 8.53 3.80
N ARG A 160 -17.45 9.79 3.39
CA ARG A 160 -18.30 10.38 2.34
C ARG A 160 -18.17 9.65 1.00
N LEU A 161 -16.94 9.38 0.56
CA LEU A 161 -16.71 8.65 -0.69
C LEU A 161 -17.29 7.23 -0.63
N THR A 162 -17.15 6.55 0.50
CA THR A 162 -17.73 5.20 0.70
C THR A 162 -19.26 5.24 0.64
N GLU A 163 -19.90 6.26 1.22
CA GLU A 163 -21.35 6.49 1.16
C GLU A 163 -21.85 6.82 -0.26
N MET A 164 -20.95 7.19 -1.15
CA MET A 164 -21.20 7.45 -2.56
C MET A 164 -20.78 6.25 -3.47
N ASP A 165 -20.66 5.05 -2.91
CA ASP A 165 -20.30 3.81 -3.58
C ASP A 165 -18.88 3.79 -4.21
N PHE A 166 -17.93 4.55 -3.66
CA PHE A 166 -16.52 4.41 -4.00
C PHE A 166 -15.87 3.30 -3.18
N LEU A 167 -15.05 2.49 -3.82
CA LEU A 167 -14.15 1.55 -3.13
C LEU A 167 -12.87 2.29 -2.72
N LEU A 168 -12.67 2.43 -1.42
CA LEU A 168 -11.46 3.03 -0.87
C LEU A 168 -10.36 1.98 -0.73
N ILE A 169 -9.18 2.33 -1.23
CA ILE A 169 -7.99 1.49 -1.13
C ILE A 169 -6.81 2.26 -0.51
N SER A 170 -5.94 1.56 0.18
CA SER A 170 -4.69 2.11 0.69
C SER A 170 -3.63 1.02 0.89
N GLY A 171 -2.42 1.40 1.32
CA GLY A 171 -1.38 0.45 1.70
C GLY A 171 -1.71 -0.43 2.91
N GLY A 172 -2.86 -0.23 3.56
CA GLY A 172 -3.41 -1.12 4.58
C GLY A 172 -2.67 -1.16 5.92
N GLY A 173 -1.77 -0.20 6.18
CA GLY A 173 -1.03 -0.04 7.44
C GLY A 173 -1.65 0.98 8.39
N PRO A 174 -0.87 1.51 9.36
CA PRO A 174 -1.29 2.56 10.27
C PRO A 174 -1.32 3.96 9.63
N GLY A 175 -1.68 4.96 10.41
CA GLY A 175 -1.68 6.38 10.02
C GLY A 175 -2.73 6.72 8.97
N ALA A 176 -2.33 7.38 7.89
CA ALA A 176 -3.24 7.78 6.80
C ALA A 176 -3.99 6.56 6.20
N MET A 177 -3.31 5.41 6.13
CA MET A 177 -3.90 4.17 5.65
C MET A 177 -5.00 3.66 6.58
N GLU A 178 -4.78 3.70 7.90
CA GLU A 178 -5.81 3.37 8.88
C GLU A 178 -6.99 4.33 8.81
N ALA A 179 -6.74 5.64 8.74
CA ALA A 179 -7.78 6.67 8.64
C ALA A 179 -8.70 6.43 7.43
N THR A 180 -8.13 6.03 6.29
CA THR A 180 -8.87 5.64 5.09
C THR A 180 -9.89 4.55 5.38
N HIS A 181 -9.45 3.47 6.02
CA HIS A 181 -10.31 2.33 6.29
C HIS A 181 -11.27 2.56 7.46
N LEU A 182 -10.88 3.38 8.45
CA LEU A 182 -11.79 3.81 9.51
C LEU A 182 -12.97 4.63 8.93
N GLY A 183 -12.70 5.55 8.01
CA GLY A 183 -13.76 6.30 7.34
C GLY A 183 -14.74 5.39 6.59
N ALA A 184 -14.21 4.43 5.83
CA ALA A 184 -15.04 3.42 5.16
C ALA A 184 -15.81 2.54 6.15
N TRP A 185 -15.20 2.15 7.27
CA TRP A 185 -15.86 1.36 8.33
C TRP A 185 -17.00 2.13 8.99
N MET A 186 -16.86 3.44 9.16
CA MET A 186 -17.85 4.32 9.79
C MET A 186 -18.87 4.91 8.80
N ALA A 187 -18.86 4.50 7.52
CA ALA A 187 -19.87 4.91 6.56
C ALA A 187 -21.28 4.54 7.05
N GLY A 188 -22.25 5.42 6.79
CA GLY A 188 -23.63 5.31 7.28
C GLY A 188 -23.83 5.70 8.74
N ARG A 189 -22.77 5.99 9.50
CA ARG A 189 -22.84 6.44 10.91
C ARG A 189 -22.96 7.96 11.00
N THR A 190 -23.53 8.44 12.12
CA THR A 190 -23.62 9.88 12.39
C THR A 190 -22.24 10.45 12.73
N GLN A 191 -22.12 11.79 12.69
CA GLN A 191 -20.86 12.46 13.04
C GLN A 191 -20.50 12.23 14.53
N GLU A 192 -21.50 12.19 15.41
CA GLU A 192 -21.32 11.92 16.85
C GLU A 192 -20.74 10.52 17.10
N GLU A 193 -21.19 9.50 16.32
CA GLU A 193 -20.64 8.14 16.37
C GLU A 193 -19.19 8.10 15.86
N VAL A 194 -18.87 8.84 14.79
CA VAL A 194 -17.50 8.97 14.28
C VAL A 194 -16.60 9.65 15.33
N ASP A 195 -17.06 10.72 15.96
CA ASP A 195 -16.32 11.41 17.02
C ASP A 195 -16.11 10.53 18.26
N GLU A 196 -17.07 9.65 18.56
CA GLU A 196 -16.90 8.66 19.61
C GLU A 196 -15.86 7.59 19.25
N ALA A 197 -15.87 7.08 18.04
CA ALA A 197 -14.86 6.15 17.55
C ALA A 197 -13.45 6.77 17.61
N LEU A 198 -13.30 8.02 17.18
CA LEU A 198 -12.05 8.77 17.26
C LEU A 198 -11.58 8.93 18.71
N ARG A 199 -12.46 9.29 19.64
CA ARG A 199 -12.11 9.39 21.08
C ARG A 199 -11.65 8.06 21.69
N ILE A 200 -12.14 6.91 21.21
CA ILE A 200 -11.65 5.60 21.63
C ILE A 200 -10.22 5.39 21.12
N LEU A 201 -9.98 5.71 19.85
CA LEU A 201 -8.69 5.51 19.18
C LEU A 201 -7.58 6.45 19.71
N GLU A 202 -7.94 7.67 20.11
CA GLU A 202 -7.02 8.66 20.67
C GLU A 202 -6.35 8.23 21.99
N LYS A 203 -6.85 7.20 22.64
CA LYS A 203 -6.22 6.61 23.84
C LYS A 203 -4.88 5.91 23.49
N ALA A 204 -4.69 5.54 22.24
CA ALA A 204 -3.47 4.97 21.70
C ALA A 204 -3.20 5.61 20.33
N PRO A 205 -2.68 6.86 20.29
CA PRO A 205 -2.57 7.65 19.08
C PRO A 205 -1.59 7.12 18.06
N SER A 206 -0.54 6.46 18.47
CA SER A 206 0.51 5.89 17.61
C SER A 206 0.40 4.39 17.49
N TYR A 207 0.73 3.84 16.31
CA TYR A 207 0.82 2.39 16.13
C TYR A 207 1.93 1.72 16.98
N ASN A 208 2.82 2.52 17.57
CA ASN A 208 3.80 2.06 18.55
C ASN A 208 3.23 1.94 19.97
N ASP A 209 2.03 2.46 20.20
CA ASP A 209 1.37 2.33 21.50
C ASP A 209 0.86 0.91 21.68
N ARG A 210 1.05 0.38 22.85
CA ARG A 210 0.74 -1.02 23.17
C ARG A 210 -0.75 -1.36 22.93
N GLU A 211 -1.63 -0.42 23.22
CA GLU A 211 -3.07 -0.55 23.11
C GLU A 211 -3.64 -0.13 21.74
N TRP A 212 -2.78 0.15 20.74
CA TRP A 212 -3.22 0.60 19.42
C TRP A 212 -4.20 -0.39 18.77
N LEU A 213 -3.87 -1.68 18.81
CA LEU A 213 -4.69 -2.73 18.24
C LEU A 213 -5.97 -2.96 19.07
N ASP A 214 -5.86 -2.90 20.39
CA ASP A 214 -6.99 -3.05 21.31
C ASP A 214 -8.05 -1.97 21.07
N THR A 215 -7.64 -0.70 20.97
CA THR A 215 -8.57 0.41 20.74
C THR A 215 -9.26 0.29 19.38
N ALA A 216 -8.55 -0.19 18.36
CA ALA A 216 -9.15 -0.43 17.04
C ALA A 216 -10.20 -1.54 17.08
N PHE A 217 -9.93 -2.66 17.76
CA PHE A 217 -10.92 -3.73 17.95
C PHE A 217 -12.08 -3.31 18.86
N GLN A 218 -11.87 -2.42 19.84
CA GLN A 218 -12.94 -1.82 20.63
C GLN A 218 -13.90 -1.02 19.73
N VAL A 219 -13.38 -0.18 18.83
CA VAL A 219 -14.21 0.56 17.87
C VAL A 219 -15.00 -0.39 16.99
N ARG A 220 -14.37 -1.43 16.45
CA ARG A 220 -15.06 -2.43 15.61
C ARG A 220 -16.18 -3.15 16.36
N ALA A 221 -15.95 -3.50 17.61
CA ALA A 221 -16.96 -4.16 18.46
C ALA A 221 -18.12 -3.23 18.83
N HIS A 222 -17.82 -1.93 19.03
CA HIS A 222 -18.82 -0.93 19.39
C HIS A 222 -19.65 -0.48 18.17
N PHE A 223 -19.03 -0.38 17.01
CA PHE A 223 -19.66 0.01 15.75
C PHE A 223 -19.54 -1.10 14.69
N PRO A 224 -20.22 -2.25 14.87
CA PRO A 224 -20.18 -3.33 13.90
C PRO A 224 -20.82 -2.89 12.58
N GLN A 225 -20.23 -3.33 11.47
CA GLN A 225 -20.76 -3.12 10.12
C GLN A 225 -20.39 -4.28 9.19
N GLU A 226 -21.26 -4.59 8.21
CA GLU A 226 -21.08 -5.68 7.24
C GLU A 226 -21.41 -5.23 5.80
N HIS A 227 -21.73 -3.96 5.63
CA HIS A 227 -22.24 -3.44 4.36
C HIS A 227 -21.16 -2.80 3.49
N TYR A 228 -20.33 -1.98 4.09
CA TYR A 228 -19.31 -1.21 3.37
C TYR A 228 -18.00 -1.98 3.27
N ILE A 229 -17.37 -1.88 2.09
CA ILE A 229 -16.13 -2.60 1.76
C ILE A 229 -15.01 -1.61 1.54
N SER A 230 -13.81 -1.95 2.03
CA SER A 230 -12.56 -1.27 1.70
C SER A 230 -11.44 -2.29 1.57
N LEU A 231 -10.40 -1.97 0.78
CA LEU A 231 -9.31 -2.87 0.46
C LEU A 231 -7.96 -2.31 0.93
N GLY A 232 -7.37 -2.95 1.93
CA GLY A 232 -5.99 -2.69 2.35
C GLY A 232 -5.00 -3.58 1.58
N VAL A 233 -3.87 -3.01 1.16
CA VAL A 233 -2.83 -3.73 0.40
C VAL A 233 -1.47 -3.65 1.11
N PRO A 234 -1.29 -4.31 2.27
CA PRO A 234 -0.05 -4.30 3.03
C PRO A 234 0.98 -5.33 2.52
N THR A 235 2.18 -5.27 3.10
CA THR A 235 3.27 -6.22 2.83
C THR A 235 3.93 -6.71 4.11
N TRP A 236 4.41 -7.96 4.12
CA TRP A 236 5.27 -8.45 5.20
C TRP A 236 6.70 -7.92 5.14
N LEU A 237 7.13 -7.25 4.06
CA LEU A 237 8.42 -6.55 4.05
C LEU A 237 8.51 -5.51 5.18
N TYR A 238 7.40 -4.82 5.44
CA TYR A 238 7.23 -3.85 6.54
C TYR A 238 6.35 -4.43 7.65
N GLY A 239 6.48 -5.72 7.93
CA GLY A 239 5.60 -6.44 8.85
C GLY A 239 5.73 -6.04 10.34
N HIS A 240 6.63 -5.10 10.67
CA HIS A 240 6.63 -4.39 11.95
C HIS A 240 5.51 -3.35 12.05
N GLU A 241 4.93 -2.94 10.91
CA GLU A 241 3.72 -2.13 10.85
C GLU A 241 2.51 -3.09 10.76
N PRO A 242 1.63 -3.13 11.76
CA PRO A 242 0.47 -4.01 11.73
C PRO A 242 -0.52 -3.55 10.65
N ALA A 243 -1.20 -4.50 10.02
CA ALA A 243 -2.29 -4.18 9.10
C ALA A 243 -3.44 -3.51 9.87
N THR A 244 -4.07 -2.48 9.27
CA THR A 244 -5.22 -1.83 9.93
C THR A 244 -6.38 -2.81 10.13
N PRO A 245 -6.99 -2.87 11.33
CA PRO A 245 -8.18 -3.70 11.57
C PRO A 245 -9.44 -3.19 10.86
N PHE A 246 -9.45 -1.97 10.31
CA PHE A 246 -10.64 -1.39 9.69
C PHE A 246 -10.80 -1.77 8.21
N ALA A 247 -9.75 -2.26 7.54
CA ALA A 247 -9.88 -2.77 6.19
C ALA A 247 -10.68 -4.09 6.19
N THR A 248 -11.81 -4.13 5.48
CA THR A 248 -12.66 -5.32 5.42
C THR A 248 -12.04 -6.44 4.60
N HIS A 249 -11.29 -6.08 3.57
CA HIS A 249 -10.53 -6.98 2.71
C HIS A 249 -9.06 -6.58 2.71
N ILE A 250 -8.16 -7.55 2.82
CA ILE A 250 -6.74 -7.30 2.95
C ILE A 250 -5.96 -8.19 1.97
N ALA A 251 -5.31 -7.55 1.00
CA ALA A 251 -4.39 -8.20 0.06
C ALA A 251 -2.95 -8.05 0.59
N LYS A 252 -2.49 -8.95 1.46
CA LYS A 252 -1.15 -8.86 2.05
C LYS A 252 -0.14 -9.69 1.26
N TYR A 253 0.97 -9.07 0.86
CA TYR A 253 1.99 -9.63 -0.04
C TYR A 253 3.31 -9.91 0.67
N PHE A 254 4.05 -10.90 0.16
CA PHE A 254 5.47 -11.09 0.47
C PHE A 254 6.35 -10.22 -0.40
N GLU A 255 6.04 -10.09 -1.70
CA GLU A 255 6.83 -9.30 -2.64
C GLU A 255 6.30 -7.86 -2.73
N ASN A 256 7.12 -6.91 -2.25
CA ASN A 256 6.73 -5.50 -2.18
C ASN A 256 6.55 -4.86 -3.56
N ALA A 257 7.29 -5.30 -4.56
CA ALA A 257 7.17 -4.74 -5.91
C ALA A 257 5.78 -4.99 -6.49
N LEU A 258 5.23 -6.22 -6.32
CA LEU A 258 3.86 -6.54 -6.74
C LEU A 258 2.81 -5.73 -5.96
N ARG A 259 3.05 -5.52 -4.68
CA ARG A 259 2.16 -4.73 -3.81
C ARG A 259 2.16 -3.26 -4.22
N GLU A 260 3.33 -2.67 -4.42
CA GLU A 260 3.50 -1.25 -4.69
C GLU A 260 2.95 -0.87 -6.06
N ASP A 261 3.37 -1.58 -7.09
CA ASP A 261 2.88 -1.38 -8.45
C ASP A 261 1.37 -1.70 -8.54
N GLY A 262 0.94 -2.82 -7.96
CA GLY A 262 -0.45 -3.25 -7.96
C GLY A 262 -1.40 -2.25 -7.31
N LEU A 263 -1.02 -1.62 -6.19
CA LEU A 263 -1.85 -0.66 -5.49
C LEU A 263 -2.20 0.56 -6.35
N LEU A 264 -1.23 1.12 -7.07
CA LEU A 264 -1.44 2.28 -7.93
C LEU A 264 -2.17 1.90 -9.23
N THR A 265 -1.90 0.72 -9.77
CA THR A 265 -2.52 0.22 -10.99
C THR A 265 -4.03 0.01 -10.84
N ILE A 266 -4.53 -0.26 -9.64
CA ILE A 266 -5.96 -0.47 -9.40
C ILE A 266 -6.70 0.82 -8.98
N ALA A 267 -6.00 1.89 -8.56
CA ALA A 267 -6.58 3.16 -8.09
C ALA A 267 -7.02 4.07 -9.25
N LYS A 268 -7.73 3.54 -10.20
CA LYS A 268 -8.04 4.22 -11.48
C LYS A 268 -9.07 5.35 -11.36
N GLY A 269 -9.78 5.46 -10.25
CA GLY A 269 -10.70 6.55 -9.93
C GLY A 269 -10.00 7.82 -9.46
N GLY A 270 -8.72 7.72 -9.11
CA GLY A 270 -7.88 8.82 -8.64
C GLY A 270 -7.15 8.53 -7.34
N LEU A 271 -6.17 9.36 -7.04
CA LEU A 271 -5.35 9.25 -5.84
C LEU A 271 -5.39 10.54 -5.01
N ILE A 272 -5.62 10.39 -3.71
CA ILE A 272 -5.51 11.46 -2.72
C ILE A 272 -4.19 11.26 -1.97
N TYR A 273 -3.32 12.26 -2.01
CA TYR A 273 -2.05 12.28 -1.29
C TYR A 273 -2.18 13.15 -0.05
N SER A 274 -2.19 12.55 1.12
CA SER A 274 -2.04 13.25 2.41
C SER A 274 -0.56 13.42 2.76
N PRO A 275 -0.19 14.25 3.76
CA PRO A 275 1.19 14.38 4.18
C PRO A 275 1.87 13.03 4.39
N GLY A 276 3.04 12.84 3.75
CA GLY A 276 3.77 11.58 3.75
C GLY A 276 5.22 11.78 3.31
N SER A 277 6.02 10.72 3.39
CA SER A 277 7.46 10.78 3.12
C SER A 277 7.87 9.97 1.88
N ALA A 278 9.00 9.29 1.93
CA ALA A 278 9.64 8.67 0.78
C ALA A 278 8.72 7.72 -0.02
N GLY A 279 7.91 6.89 0.65
CA GLY A 279 6.96 6.00 -0.03
C GLY A 279 5.91 6.78 -0.82
N THR A 280 5.32 7.81 -0.17
CA THR A 280 4.32 8.67 -0.82
C THR A 280 4.89 9.42 -2.01
N LEU A 281 6.17 9.87 -1.95
CA LEU A 281 6.84 10.48 -3.11
C LEU A 281 7.00 9.48 -4.27
N GLN A 282 7.37 8.25 -3.99
CA GLN A 282 7.44 7.20 -5.00
C GLN A 282 6.08 6.99 -5.66
N GLU A 283 5.01 6.89 -4.88
CA GLU A 283 3.62 6.73 -5.35
C GLU A 283 3.20 7.92 -6.24
N ILE A 284 3.50 9.15 -5.85
CA ILE A 284 3.21 10.36 -6.65
C ILE A 284 3.88 10.31 -8.03
N PHE A 285 5.17 9.99 -8.09
CA PHE A 285 5.88 9.96 -9.37
C PHE A 285 5.51 8.76 -10.22
N GLN A 286 5.17 7.63 -9.61
CA GLN A 286 4.67 6.47 -10.35
C GLN A 286 3.33 6.78 -11.01
N GLU A 287 2.39 7.39 -10.29
CA GLU A 287 1.10 7.82 -10.86
C GLU A 287 1.30 8.92 -11.93
N ALA A 288 2.19 9.88 -11.69
CA ALA A 288 2.51 10.88 -12.69
C ALA A 288 3.01 10.26 -14.02
N VAL A 289 3.77 9.16 -13.95
CA VAL A 289 4.22 8.40 -15.12
C VAL A 289 3.05 7.67 -15.79
N GLN A 290 2.17 7.01 -15.01
CA GLN A 290 0.98 6.33 -15.55
C GLN A 290 0.06 7.31 -16.28
N ASN A 291 -0.21 8.48 -15.70
CA ASN A 291 -0.99 9.54 -16.30
C ASN A 291 -0.30 10.13 -17.55
N HIS A 292 1.01 10.36 -17.48
CA HIS A 292 1.78 10.89 -18.62
C HIS A 292 1.61 10.04 -19.87
N TYR A 293 1.72 8.73 -19.73
CA TYR A 293 1.62 7.76 -20.83
C TYR A 293 0.20 7.28 -21.10
N LEU A 294 -0.78 7.73 -20.33
CA LEU A 294 -2.16 7.23 -20.39
C LEU A 294 -2.23 5.70 -20.31
N SER A 295 -1.50 5.12 -19.35
CA SER A 295 -1.31 3.66 -19.23
C SER A 295 -2.62 2.87 -19.16
N PHE A 296 -3.71 3.52 -18.75
CA PHE A 296 -5.06 2.94 -18.67
C PHE A 296 -6.03 3.52 -19.72
N GLY A 297 -5.51 4.23 -20.74
CA GLY A 297 -6.30 4.89 -21.77
C GLY A 297 -6.83 6.28 -21.37
N TYR A 298 -6.65 6.69 -20.12
CA TYR A 298 -7.00 8.02 -19.59
C TYR A 298 -6.10 8.39 -18.41
N ALA A 299 -6.11 9.66 -18.02
CA ALA A 299 -5.46 10.14 -16.81
C ALA A 299 -6.46 10.21 -15.66
N SER A 300 -6.03 9.85 -14.44
CA SER A 300 -6.83 9.92 -13.22
C SER A 300 -6.48 11.17 -12.38
N PRO A 301 -7.41 11.66 -11.52
CA PRO A 301 -7.13 12.78 -10.63
C PRO A 301 -5.99 12.49 -9.64
N MET A 302 -5.06 13.42 -9.52
CA MET A 302 -4.00 13.47 -8.52
C MET A 302 -4.30 14.61 -7.55
N ILE A 303 -4.84 14.29 -6.38
CA ILE A 303 -5.33 15.27 -5.41
C ILE A 303 -4.37 15.35 -4.22
N PHE A 304 -3.84 16.53 -3.96
CA PHE A 304 -2.91 16.82 -2.88
C PHE A 304 -3.66 17.49 -1.74
N LEU A 305 -3.82 16.76 -0.64
CA LEU A 305 -4.41 17.20 0.61
C LEU A 305 -3.31 17.71 1.54
N GLY A 306 -3.39 18.96 2.00
CA GLY A 306 -2.34 19.63 2.77
C GLY A 306 -1.61 20.68 1.93
N VAL A 307 -2.24 21.85 1.72
CA VAL A 307 -1.70 22.92 0.86
C VAL A 307 -0.30 23.30 1.30
N ASP A 308 -0.12 23.69 2.56
CA ASP A 308 1.18 24.14 3.08
C ASP A 308 2.24 23.04 3.01
N TYR A 309 1.83 21.80 3.29
CA TYR A 309 2.74 20.65 3.23
C TYR A 309 3.30 20.45 1.82
N TRP A 310 2.43 20.41 0.80
CA TRP A 310 2.83 20.11 -0.57
C TRP A 310 3.41 21.29 -1.35
N THR A 311 3.34 22.52 -0.79
CA THR A 311 3.93 23.72 -1.40
C THR A 311 5.20 24.20 -0.71
N ASP A 312 5.30 24.04 0.63
CA ASP A 312 6.35 24.67 1.42
C ASP A 312 7.24 23.65 2.15
N GLU A 313 6.66 22.69 2.86
CA GLU A 313 7.45 21.67 3.57
C GLU A 313 8.03 20.63 2.61
N MET A 314 7.20 20.13 1.69
CA MET A 314 7.56 19.16 0.66
C MET A 314 7.04 19.66 -0.70
N PRO A 315 7.74 20.58 -1.40
CA PRO A 315 7.22 21.35 -2.53
C PRO A 315 7.10 20.52 -3.83
N ILE A 316 6.52 19.32 -3.73
CA ILE A 316 6.35 18.39 -4.85
C ILE A 316 5.27 18.90 -5.82
N PHE A 317 4.20 19.51 -5.31
CA PHE A 317 3.14 20.04 -6.16
C PHE A 317 3.70 21.09 -7.14
N ARG A 318 4.49 22.02 -6.65
CA ARG A 318 5.16 23.05 -7.49
C ARG A 318 6.13 22.43 -8.50
N LEU A 319 6.82 21.36 -8.10
CA LEU A 319 7.71 20.63 -9.03
C LEU A 319 6.92 19.99 -10.17
N LEU A 320 5.79 19.33 -9.87
CA LEU A 320 4.94 18.71 -10.90
C LEU A 320 4.37 19.77 -11.86
N GLU A 321 3.86 20.89 -11.35
CA GLU A 321 3.40 22.03 -12.18
C GLU A 321 4.51 22.51 -13.10
N HIS A 322 5.71 22.73 -12.55
CA HIS A 322 6.87 23.16 -13.36
C HIS A 322 7.23 22.12 -14.44
N LEU A 323 7.18 20.84 -14.13
CA LEU A 323 7.46 19.77 -15.11
C LEU A 323 6.41 19.73 -16.23
N VAL A 324 5.13 20.00 -15.90
CA VAL A 324 4.06 20.13 -16.89
C VAL A 324 4.29 21.36 -17.78
N GLU A 325 4.59 22.54 -17.20
CA GLU A 325 4.90 23.77 -17.92
C GLU A 325 6.10 23.60 -18.89
N LYS A 326 7.11 22.81 -18.48
CA LYS A 326 8.28 22.49 -19.31
C LYS A 326 8.01 21.39 -20.34
N GLY A 327 6.80 20.87 -20.42
CA GLY A 327 6.43 19.77 -21.33
C GLY A 327 7.13 18.45 -21.01
N LYS A 328 7.65 18.27 -19.77
CA LYS A 328 8.28 17.01 -19.31
C LYS A 328 7.26 15.99 -18.89
N TYR A 329 6.13 16.44 -18.32
CA TYR A 329 4.95 15.63 -18.06
C TYR A 329 3.76 16.18 -18.84
N LYS A 330 2.83 15.31 -19.18
CA LYS A 330 1.55 15.61 -19.85
C LYS A 330 0.44 14.89 -19.09
N ASN A 331 -0.80 15.29 -19.33
CA ASN A 331 -1.99 14.61 -18.84
C ASN A 331 -2.10 14.51 -17.30
N LEU A 332 -1.39 15.35 -16.54
CA LEU A 332 -1.53 15.35 -15.08
C LEU A 332 -2.77 16.17 -14.68
N LEU A 333 -3.73 15.51 -14.03
CA LEU A 333 -4.94 16.16 -13.48
C LEU A 333 -4.68 16.55 -12.02
N LEU A 334 -3.88 17.61 -11.83
CA LEU A 334 -3.42 18.05 -10.52
C LEU A 334 -4.47 18.91 -9.79
N THR A 335 -4.76 18.56 -8.54
CA THR A 335 -5.59 19.38 -7.63
C THR A 335 -4.87 19.51 -6.29
N LEU A 336 -4.74 20.74 -5.79
CA LEU A 336 -4.19 21.05 -4.47
C LEU A 336 -5.29 21.72 -3.64
N THR A 337 -5.62 21.15 -2.47
CA THR A 337 -6.71 21.69 -1.66
C THR A 337 -6.76 21.07 -0.27
N ASP A 338 -7.24 21.84 0.72
CA ASP A 338 -7.64 21.39 2.05
C ASP A 338 -9.17 21.28 2.18
N ASP A 339 -9.92 21.65 1.12
CA ASP A 339 -11.38 21.58 1.11
C ASP A 339 -11.86 20.18 0.74
N GLU A 340 -12.44 19.50 1.72
CA GLU A 340 -13.00 18.13 1.58
C GLU A 340 -14.10 18.05 0.51
N ASN A 341 -14.92 19.12 0.35
CA ASN A 341 -15.97 19.15 -0.67
C ASN A 341 -15.35 19.14 -2.05
N ARG A 342 -14.31 19.96 -2.27
CA ARG A 342 -13.60 20.01 -3.54
C ARG A 342 -12.97 18.66 -3.91
N ILE A 343 -12.46 17.92 -2.92
CA ILE A 343 -11.91 16.56 -3.15
C ILE A 343 -13.02 15.64 -3.64
N VAL A 344 -14.12 15.55 -2.89
CA VAL A 344 -15.23 14.65 -3.22
C VAL A 344 -15.85 15.02 -4.57
N ASP A 345 -16.14 16.30 -4.81
CA ASP A 345 -16.73 16.78 -6.07
C ASP A 345 -15.81 16.49 -7.29
N THR A 346 -14.49 16.57 -7.10
CA THR A 346 -13.52 16.25 -8.17
C THR A 346 -13.60 14.78 -8.57
N LEU A 347 -13.64 13.88 -7.59
CA LEU A 347 -13.70 12.44 -7.82
C LEU A 347 -15.07 12.02 -8.36
N GLU A 348 -16.16 12.58 -7.83
CA GLU A 348 -17.51 12.28 -8.29
C GLU A 348 -17.72 12.71 -9.76
N ARG A 349 -17.27 13.92 -10.11
CA ARG A 349 -17.31 14.40 -11.49
C ARG A 349 -16.51 13.51 -12.42
N PHE A 350 -15.28 13.11 -12.01
CA PHE A 350 -14.44 12.23 -12.82
C PHE A 350 -15.09 10.85 -13.02
N ALA A 351 -15.69 10.27 -11.98
CA ALA A 351 -16.40 9.01 -12.07
C ALA A 351 -17.66 9.08 -12.96
N GLY A 352 -18.31 10.26 -13.02
CA GLY A 352 -19.51 10.50 -13.83
C GLY A 352 -19.24 10.89 -15.30
N GLU A 353 -17.98 11.16 -15.68
CA GLU A 353 -17.62 11.48 -17.07
C GLU A 353 -17.80 10.23 -17.97
N ASP A 354 -18.68 10.34 -18.97
CA ASP A 354 -18.96 9.27 -19.93
C ASP A 354 -17.71 8.79 -20.66
N GLN A 355 -17.62 7.47 -20.91
CA GLN A 355 -16.52 6.80 -21.62
C GLN A 355 -16.41 7.18 -23.12
N ASN A 356 -16.96 8.30 -23.54
CA ASN A 356 -16.97 8.74 -24.94
C ASN A 356 -15.57 9.01 -25.56
N TYR A 357 -14.49 8.72 -24.83
CA TYR A 357 -13.11 8.84 -25.34
C TYR A 357 -12.57 7.59 -26.07
N LYS A 358 -13.32 6.47 -26.06
CA LYS A 358 -12.85 5.23 -26.73
C LYS A 358 -13.10 5.15 -28.24
N GLU A 359 -13.65 6.18 -28.88
CA GLU A 359 -13.98 6.15 -30.33
C GLU A 359 -13.27 7.24 -31.16
N LYS A 360 -12.07 7.63 -30.83
CA LYS A 360 -11.27 8.53 -31.70
C LYS A 360 -9.83 8.07 -31.79
N GLU A 361 -9.61 6.90 -32.35
CA GLU A 361 -8.39 6.53 -33.08
C GLU A 361 -8.75 5.81 -34.38
#